data_91df9ab406e14c5e3e7e01b1a8350e0f
#
_entry.id   91df9ab406e14c5e3e7e01b1a8350e0f
#
_cell.length_a   1.000
_cell.length_b   1.000
_cell.length_c   1.000
_cell.angle_alpha   90.00
_cell.angle_beta   90.00
_cell.angle_gamma   90.00
#
_symmetry.space_group_name_H-M   'P 1'
#
loop_
_entity.id
_entity.type
_entity.pdbx_description
1 polymer ?
#
loop_
_entity_poly.entity_id
_entity_poly.type
_entity_poly.pdbx_seq_one_letter_code
_entity_poly.pdbx_strand_id
1 'polypeptide(L)'
;MFDIHNKPNSDGIVKGVSGNYEQFSQIINELVDNSISNYRAHEDEAGFLPVIDITVTEYDKTVEVFVKDNGTGLRNLDADLTLAGAGCAETVLNEHGFGLKTALSSVDSWTIYTCTKEDVKLGQHKKIFGPYSFEKFKGWLCEGECPDCFCPGTTVRFTCSKAMFQTLKPANRRAKDGFWALIKYLREELGYTYAKVLADREVAISVKGISGDSEDEKEVEPVMPRWEKRIKLPTVKTDLGGGVVEVDCEYGTIIPCRKNAKYYKANLTSSGVEIRVNGRVIECGLYSRIWNEAPHPSQNRFLAQVCITTDKASALPVTHSSKNGFRKGDEKLEALYSWIRKNIQKPEKNNQSLEHRLVACLAAKMEQQPGVLRVSMEEGAYTSIGSKSRIDLFVSAEEKAVIYEAKAHTTRAENLYQLMLYWDGCSMDGKPVDEAVLIAERHPSEVFMLLDQLNSQKDPTGRPYHFRVTTWTEEGVSLPATCA
;
A
#
# COMPACT_ATOMS: atom_id res chain seq x y z
N MET A 1 -15.01 -42.88 31.23
CA MET A 1 -14.60 -42.12 30.04
C MET A 1 -15.57 -42.43 28.95
N PHE A 2 -16.08 -41.43 28.24
CA PHE A 2 -17.02 -41.63 27.13
C PHE A 2 -16.55 -40.77 25.96
N ASP A 3 -16.80 -41.23 24.72
CA ASP A 3 -16.40 -40.54 23.50
C ASP A 3 -17.56 -39.66 23.03
N ILE A 4 -17.20 -38.42 22.63
CA ILE A 4 -18.14 -37.49 22.03
C ILE A 4 -17.80 -37.39 20.55
N HIS A 5 -18.66 -37.89 19.70
CA HIS A 5 -18.52 -37.75 18.25
C HIS A 5 -19.06 -36.39 17.79
N ASN A 6 -18.16 -35.50 17.43
CA ASN A 6 -18.53 -34.21 16.85
C ASN A 6 -18.83 -34.40 15.35
N LYS A 7 -20.11 -34.24 14.96
CA LYS A 7 -20.49 -34.21 13.55
C LYS A 7 -20.54 -32.77 13.08
N PRO A 8 -19.69 -32.40 12.11
CA PRO A 8 -19.70 -31.03 11.58
C PRO A 8 -21.04 -30.72 10.91
N ASN A 9 -21.59 -29.54 11.18
CA ASN A 9 -22.77 -29.01 10.50
C ASN A 9 -22.29 -28.25 9.25
N SER A 10 -22.47 -28.79 8.06
CA SER A 10 -22.01 -28.22 6.79
C SER A 10 -22.53 -26.80 6.57
N ASP A 11 -23.79 -26.51 6.83
CA ASP A 11 -24.39 -25.18 6.66
C ASP A 11 -23.79 -24.16 7.64
N GLY A 12 -23.53 -24.58 8.88
CA GLY A 12 -22.88 -23.76 9.89
C GLY A 12 -21.43 -23.40 9.51
N ILE A 13 -20.70 -24.38 8.96
CA ILE A 13 -19.33 -24.17 8.47
C ILE A 13 -19.34 -23.21 7.26
N VAL A 14 -20.22 -23.39 6.27
CA VAL A 14 -20.35 -22.47 5.12
C VAL A 14 -20.61 -21.05 5.59
N LYS A 15 -21.58 -20.85 6.50
CA LYS A 15 -21.88 -19.53 7.06
C LYS A 15 -20.70 -18.92 7.83
N GLY A 16 -19.95 -19.73 8.57
CA GLY A 16 -18.77 -19.30 9.30
C GLY A 16 -17.60 -18.90 8.39
N VAL A 17 -17.47 -19.57 7.25
CA VAL A 17 -16.38 -19.34 6.28
C VAL A 17 -16.71 -18.20 5.29
N SER A 18 -17.99 -18.05 4.90
CA SER A 18 -18.43 -17.05 3.91
C SER A 18 -18.19 -15.59 4.35
N GLY A 19 -18.09 -15.32 5.66
CA GLY A 19 -17.79 -13.98 6.19
C GLY A 19 -16.31 -13.59 6.18
N ASN A 20 -15.40 -14.46 5.74
CA ASN A 20 -13.96 -14.22 5.84
C ASN A 20 -13.38 -13.32 4.72
N TYR A 21 -14.11 -13.16 3.61
CA TYR A 21 -13.71 -12.28 2.52
C TYR A 21 -14.57 -11.03 2.48
N GLU A 22 -14.01 -9.94 2.95
CA GLU A 22 -14.67 -8.63 3.02
C GLU A 22 -14.34 -7.74 1.80
N GLN A 23 -13.33 -8.11 1.02
CA GLN A 23 -12.83 -7.33 -0.12
C GLN A 23 -12.83 -8.16 -1.40
N PHE A 24 -13.25 -7.54 -2.49
CA PHE A 24 -13.24 -8.14 -3.81
C PHE A 24 -11.86 -8.66 -4.22
N SER A 25 -10.80 -7.91 -3.91
CA SER A 25 -9.43 -8.31 -4.22
C SER A 25 -9.01 -9.63 -3.55
N GLN A 26 -9.54 -9.95 -2.37
CA GLN A 26 -9.23 -11.21 -1.69
C GLN A 26 -9.77 -12.41 -2.47
N ILE A 27 -10.97 -12.29 -3.05
CA ILE A 27 -11.56 -13.33 -3.90
C ILE A 27 -10.69 -13.56 -5.14
N ILE A 28 -10.32 -12.48 -5.83
CA ILE A 28 -9.51 -12.57 -7.04
C ILE A 28 -8.12 -13.11 -6.72
N ASN A 29 -7.46 -12.62 -5.68
CA ASN A 29 -6.15 -13.08 -5.27
C ASN A 29 -6.13 -14.59 -4.97
N GLU A 30 -7.18 -15.12 -4.35
CA GLU A 30 -7.27 -16.55 -4.07
C GLU A 30 -7.34 -17.38 -5.36
N LEU A 31 -8.09 -16.92 -6.35
CA LEU A 31 -8.17 -17.61 -7.64
C LEU A 31 -6.83 -17.54 -8.41
N VAL A 32 -6.17 -16.39 -8.36
CA VAL A 32 -4.83 -16.21 -8.94
C VAL A 32 -3.78 -17.06 -8.22
N ASP A 33 -3.81 -17.11 -6.87
CA ASP A 33 -2.92 -17.96 -6.08
C ASP A 33 -3.07 -19.45 -6.46
N ASN A 34 -4.30 -19.92 -6.69
CA ASN A 34 -4.56 -21.30 -7.10
C ASN A 34 -3.96 -21.59 -8.49
N SER A 35 -4.11 -20.65 -9.42
CA SER A 35 -3.52 -20.80 -10.77
C SER A 35 -1.98 -20.81 -10.70
N ILE A 36 -1.35 -19.87 -9.96
CA ILE A 36 0.11 -19.84 -9.79
C ILE A 36 0.60 -21.14 -9.11
N SER A 37 -0.13 -21.63 -8.09
CA SER A 37 0.20 -22.88 -7.43
C SER A 37 0.15 -24.07 -8.37
N ASN A 38 -0.86 -24.11 -9.25
CA ASN A 38 -0.96 -25.14 -10.28
C ASN A 38 0.23 -25.11 -11.24
N TYR A 39 0.63 -23.94 -11.72
CA TYR A 39 1.79 -23.78 -12.59
C TYR A 39 3.08 -24.25 -11.92
N ARG A 40 3.35 -23.84 -10.68
CA ARG A 40 4.55 -24.21 -9.95
C ARG A 40 4.61 -25.72 -9.64
N ALA A 41 3.46 -26.33 -9.36
CA ALA A 41 3.38 -27.77 -9.13
C ALA A 41 3.60 -28.62 -10.38
N HIS A 42 3.45 -28.03 -11.57
CA HIS A 42 3.50 -28.72 -12.85
C HIS A 42 4.42 -28.03 -13.86
N GLU A 43 5.45 -27.35 -13.38
CA GLU A 43 6.39 -26.58 -14.21
C GLU A 43 7.03 -27.44 -15.31
N ASP A 44 7.38 -28.67 -15.01
CA ASP A 44 7.97 -29.64 -15.97
C ASP A 44 7.00 -30.03 -17.09
N GLU A 45 5.69 -29.89 -16.88
CA GLU A 45 4.66 -30.24 -17.87
C GLU A 45 4.24 -29.05 -18.73
N ALA A 46 4.52 -27.84 -18.28
CA ALA A 46 4.08 -26.61 -18.91
C ALA A 46 5.10 -26.14 -19.96
N GLY A 47 5.02 -26.62 -21.16
CA GLY A 47 5.80 -26.09 -22.31
C GLY A 47 5.31 -24.72 -22.82
N PHE A 48 4.62 -23.90 -22.02
CA PHE A 48 3.99 -22.65 -22.43
C PHE A 48 4.09 -21.59 -21.33
N LEU A 49 3.99 -20.32 -21.71
CA LEU A 49 3.92 -19.22 -20.75
C LEU A 49 2.61 -19.32 -19.95
N PRO A 50 2.67 -19.38 -18.60
CA PRO A 50 1.49 -19.30 -17.77
C PRO A 50 0.72 -17.97 -17.96
N VAL A 51 -0.57 -18.05 -18.22
CA VAL A 51 -1.44 -16.90 -18.48
C VAL A 51 -2.69 -16.97 -17.61
N ILE A 52 -3.03 -15.85 -16.99
CA ILE A 52 -4.27 -15.67 -16.22
C ILE A 52 -5.03 -14.48 -16.80
N ASP A 53 -6.21 -14.74 -17.39
CA ASP A 53 -7.08 -13.71 -17.94
C ASP A 53 -8.26 -13.46 -17.01
N ILE A 54 -8.43 -12.21 -16.60
CA ILE A 54 -9.51 -11.78 -15.71
C ILE A 54 -10.43 -10.86 -16.50
N THR A 55 -11.68 -11.28 -16.71
CA THR A 55 -12.70 -10.45 -17.35
C THR A 55 -13.73 -10.04 -16.33
N VAL A 56 -14.04 -8.75 -16.24
CA VAL A 56 -15.07 -8.18 -15.36
C VAL A 56 -16.10 -7.47 -16.22
N THR A 57 -17.34 -7.95 -16.18
CA THR A 57 -18.47 -7.35 -16.92
C THR A 57 -19.43 -6.65 -15.96
N GLU A 58 -19.73 -5.39 -16.23
CA GLU A 58 -20.65 -4.61 -15.43
C GLU A 58 -22.11 -4.82 -15.89
N TYR A 59 -22.99 -5.14 -14.92
CA TYR A 59 -24.44 -5.15 -15.08
C TYR A 59 -25.08 -4.11 -14.17
N ASP A 60 -26.39 -3.96 -14.21
CA ASP A 60 -27.12 -2.92 -13.45
C ASP A 60 -26.83 -3.01 -11.93
N LYS A 61 -26.97 -4.17 -11.32
CA LYS A 61 -26.81 -4.38 -9.86
C LYS A 61 -25.59 -5.20 -9.47
N THR A 62 -25.00 -5.92 -10.38
CA THR A 62 -23.93 -6.88 -10.15
C THR A 62 -22.77 -6.66 -11.10
N VAL A 63 -21.67 -7.33 -10.81
CA VAL A 63 -20.58 -7.58 -11.76
C VAL A 63 -20.44 -9.08 -11.94
N GLU A 64 -20.14 -9.49 -13.16
CA GLU A 64 -19.77 -10.87 -13.49
C GLU A 64 -18.28 -10.93 -13.77
N VAL A 65 -17.65 -11.96 -13.26
CA VAL A 65 -16.19 -12.12 -13.32
C VAL A 65 -15.84 -13.49 -13.84
N PHE A 66 -14.86 -13.53 -14.75
CA PHE A 66 -14.18 -14.73 -15.21
C PHE A 66 -12.73 -14.64 -14.82
N VAL A 67 -12.22 -15.64 -14.13
CA VAL A 67 -10.78 -15.83 -13.89
C VAL A 67 -10.38 -17.11 -14.58
N LYS A 68 -9.61 -16.99 -15.65
CA LYS A 68 -9.30 -18.05 -16.60
C LYS A 68 -7.80 -18.28 -16.63
N ASP A 69 -7.36 -19.51 -16.40
CA ASP A 69 -5.96 -19.91 -16.51
C ASP A 69 -5.76 -20.99 -17.58
N ASN A 70 -4.55 -21.04 -18.12
CA ASN A 70 -4.10 -22.06 -19.07
C ASN A 70 -3.27 -23.17 -18.37
N GLY A 71 -3.59 -23.49 -17.10
CA GLY A 71 -2.92 -24.52 -16.33
C GLY A 71 -3.30 -25.94 -16.76
N THR A 72 -3.11 -26.90 -15.85
CA THR A 72 -3.33 -28.32 -16.17
C THR A 72 -4.79 -28.77 -16.10
N GLY A 73 -5.69 -27.90 -15.66
CA GLY A 73 -7.05 -28.24 -15.27
C GLY A 73 -7.13 -28.99 -13.92
N LEU A 74 -8.33 -29.17 -13.40
CA LEU A 74 -8.59 -29.97 -12.18
C LEU A 74 -8.51 -31.45 -12.51
N ARG A 75 -7.47 -32.15 -12.02
CA ARG A 75 -7.20 -33.55 -12.35
C ARG A 75 -7.98 -34.52 -11.46
N ASN A 76 -8.08 -34.20 -10.18
CA ASN A 76 -8.78 -35.01 -9.20
C ASN A 76 -9.83 -34.16 -8.47
N LEU A 77 -11.05 -34.12 -8.99
CA LEU A 77 -12.13 -33.29 -8.47
C LEU A 77 -12.43 -33.56 -7.01
N ASP A 78 -12.35 -34.79 -6.55
CA ASP A 78 -12.60 -35.15 -5.17
C ASP A 78 -11.54 -34.57 -4.24
N ALA A 79 -10.26 -34.69 -4.60
CA ALA A 79 -9.16 -34.12 -3.82
C ALA A 79 -9.10 -32.58 -3.95
N ASP A 80 -9.21 -32.06 -5.17
CA ASP A 80 -9.06 -30.63 -5.47
C ASP A 80 -10.21 -29.78 -4.87
N LEU A 81 -11.41 -30.36 -4.75
CA LEU A 81 -12.60 -29.74 -4.20
C LEU A 81 -12.91 -30.15 -2.76
N THR A 82 -12.12 -31.01 -2.13
CA THR A 82 -12.28 -31.36 -0.72
C THR A 82 -11.98 -30.17 0.18
N LEU A 83 -12.80 -29.94 1.18
CA LEU A 83 -12.57 -28.90 2.18
C LEU A 83 -11.38 -29.27 3.08
N ALA A 84 -10.49 -28.33 3.31
CA ALA A 84 -9.26 -28.55 4.07
C ALA A 84 -8.35 -29.67 3.49
N GLY A 85 -8.65 -30.13 2.28
CA GLY A 85 -7.75 -30.96 1.50
C GLY A 85 -6.76 -30.03 0.78
N ALA A 86 -5.49 -30.15 1.07
CA ALA A 86 -4.46 -29.61 0.22
C ALA A 86 -4.44 -30.52 -1.02
N GLY A 87 -5.14 -30.21 -2.08
CA GLY A 87 -5.18 -31.02 -3.32
C GLY A 87 -3.88 -31.77 -3.67
N CYS A 88 -3.58 -32.08 -4.89
CA CYS A 88 -2.36 -32.82 -5.26
C CYS A 88 -1.06 -32.06 -5.01
N ALA A 89 -1.07 -30.82 -4.56
CA ALA A 89 0.11 -30.03 -4.25
C ALA A 89 -0.07 -29.26 -2.94
N GLU A 90 0.59 -29.69 -1.88
CA GLU A 90 0.97 -28.85 -0.76
C GLU A 90 1.94 -27.79 -1.27
N THR A 91 1.43 -26.80 -2.02
CA THR A 91 2.23 -25.64 -2.38
C THR A 91 2.08 -24.61 -1.28
N VAL A 92 3.14 -23.89 -1.02
CA VAL A 92 3.24 -22.84 0.00
C VAL A 92 2.12 -21.77 -0.13
N LEU A 93 1.54 -21.60 -1.31
CA LEU A 93 0.43 -20.67 -1.53
C LEU A 93 -0.95 -21.29 -1.27
N ASN A 94 -1.08 -22.61 -1.12
CA ASN A 94 -2.34 -23.31 -0.85
C ASN A 94 -2.30 -24.08 0.48
N GLU A 95 -1.87 -23.43 1.53
CA GLU A 95 -1.55 -24.00 2.83
C GLU A 95 -2.74 -24.69 3.54
N HIS A 96 -3.97 -24.26 3.28
CA HIS A 96 -5.11 -24.67 4.11
C HIS A 96 -6.26 -25.37 3.36
N GLY A 97 -6.25 -25.41 2.03
CA GLY A 97 -7.35 -25.99 1.24
C GLY A 97 -8.71 -25.33 1.43
N PHE A 98 -8.75 -24.16 2.07
CA PHE A 98 -9.99 -23.41 2.33
C PHE A 98 -10.26 -22.30 1.31
N GLY A 99 -9.24 -21.81 0.62
CA GLY A 99 -9.30 -20.56 -0.11
C GLY A 99 -10.35 -20.52 -1.21
N LEU A 100 -10.32 -21.47 -2.16
CA LEU A 100 -11.32 -21.57 -3.23
C LEU A 100 -12.72 -21.63 -2.68
N LYS A 101 -12.96 -22.46 -1.63
CA LYS A 101 -14.27 -22.69 -1.04
C LYS A 101 -14.77 -21.42 -0.33
N THR A 102 -13.89 -20.70 0.35
CA THR A 102 -14.20 -19.42 0.97
C THR A 102 -14.53 -18.36 -0.08
N ALA A 103 -13.74 -18.30 -1.16
CA ALA A 103 -14.01 -17.41 -2.29
C ALA A 103 -15.39 -17.68 -2.91
N LEU A 104 -15.70 -18.95 -3.22
CA LEU A 104 -16.96 -19.36 -3.81
C LEU A 104 -18.17 -19.16 -2.86
N SER A 105 -17.98 -19.27 -1.54
CA SER A 105 -19.05 -19.00 -0.57
C SER A 105 -19.33 -17.52 -0.34
N SER A 106 -18.41 -16.62 -0.79
CA SER A 106 -18.52 -15.18 -0.61
C SER A 106 -19.16 -14.45 -1.82
N VAL A 107 -19.59 -15.19 -2.84
CA VAL A 107 -20.18 -14.66 -4.08
C VAL A 107 -21.62 -15.13 -4.27
N ASP A 108 -22.38 -14.41 -5.10
CA ASP A 108 -23.82 -14.68 -5.29
C ASP A 108 -24.08 -15.98 -6.06
N SER A 109 -23.29 -16.24 -7.09
CA SER A 109 -23.33 -17.47 -7.89
C SER A 109 -21.98 -17.77 -8.50
N TRP A 110 -21.71 -19.03 -8.81
CA TRP A 110 -20.45 -19.42 -9.42
C TRP A 110 -20.56 -20.68 -10.29
N THR A 111 -19.64 -20.81 -11.20
CA THR A 111 -19.43 -21.99 -12.05
C THR A 111 -17.93 -22.16 -12.29
N ILE A 112 -17.46 -23.41 -12.22
CA ILE A 112 -16.09 -23.76 -12.62
C ILE A 112 -16.18 -24.56 -13.92
N TYR A 113 -15.41 -24.13 -14.91
CA TYR A 113 -15.14 -24.89 -16.12
C TYR A 113 -13.69 -25.37 -16.04
N THR A 114 -13.46 -26.65 -16.35
CA THR A 114 -12.09 -27.20 -16.32
C THR A 114 -11.89 -28.28 -17.37
N CYS A 115 -10.70 -28.30 -17.93
CA CYS A 115 -10.32 -29.21 -18.99
C CYS A 115 -8.86 -29.65 -18.76
N THR A 116 -8.66 -30.96 -18.61
CA THR A 116 -7.32 -31.56 -18.53
C THR A 116 -6.82 -31.98 -19.93
N LYS A 117 -5.54 -32.35 -20.05
CA LYS A 117 -4.99 -32.90 -21.30
C LYS A 117 -5.75 -34.19 -21.76
N GLU A 118 -6.22 -34.98 -20.81
CA GLU A 118 -7.03 -36.15 -21.09
C GLU A 118 -8.42 -35.78 -21.60
N ASP A 119 -9.05 -34.79 -20.96
CA ASP A 119 -10.35 -34.29 -21.41
C ASP A 119 -10.28 -33.75 -22.85
N VAL A 120 -9.21 -33.03 -23.20
CA VAL A 120 -8.97 -32.55 -24.58
C VAL A 120 -8.91 -33.71 -25.56
N LYS A 121 -8.17 -34.80 -25.24
CA LYS A 121 -8.07 -35.99 -26.11
C LYS A 121 -9.40 -36.69 -26.30
N LEU A 122 -10.28 -36.63 -25.30
CA LEU A 122 -11.61 -37.22 -25.33
C LEU A 122 -12.68 -36.29 -25.94
N GLY A 123 -12.30 -35.05 -26.29
CA GLY A 123 -13.22 -34.06 -26.83
C GLY A 123 -14.30 -33.67 -25.83
N GLN A 124 -13.95 -33.51 -24.57
CA GLN A 124 -14.88 -33.21 -23.47
C GLN A 124 -14.30 -32.17 -22.50
N HIS A 125 -15.16 -31.60 -21.66
CA HIS A 125 -14.79 -30.73 -20.55
C HIS A 125 -15.73 -30.91 -19.37
N LYS A 126 -15.33 -30.47 -18.19
CA LYS A 126 -16.11 -30.55 -16.95
C LYS A 126 -16.68 -29.17 -16.58
N LYS A 127 -17.96 -29.15 -16.23
CA LYS A 127 -18.66 -27.96 -15.73
C LYS A 127 -19.21 -28.26 -14.34
N ILE A 128 -18.79 -27.49 -13.33
CA ILE A 128 -19.16 -27.65 -11.92
C ILE A 128 -19.84 -26.36 -11.49
N PHE A 129 -20.96 -26.45 -10.78
CA PHE A 129 -21.73 -25.28 -10.39
C PHE A 129 -22.34 -25.40 -8.99
N GLY A 130 -22.58 -24.26 -8.35
CA GLY A 130 -23.16 -24.14 -7.03
C GLY A 130 -24.56 -23.55 -7.02
N PRO A 131 -25.31 -23.70 -5.88
CA PRO A 131 -24.81 -23.26 -4.57
C PRO A 131 -23.79 -24.23 -3.97
N TYR A 132 -22.88 -23.66 -3.20
CA TYR A 132 -21.84 -24.40 -2.51
C TYR A 132 -22.46 -25.30 -1.43
N SER A 133 -22.14 -26.60 -1.47
CA SER A 133 -22.47 -27.56 -0.40
C SER A 133 -21.19 -28.32 -0.06
N PHE A 134 -20.83 -28.42 1.25
CA PHE A 134 -19.67 -29.21 1.67
C PHE A 134 -19.84 -30.71 1.42
N GLU A 135 -21.06 -31.17 1.20
CA GLU A 135 -21.35 -32.60 1.04
C GLU A 135 -21.28 -33.06 -0.41
N LYS A 136 -21.73 -32.23 -1.35
CA LYS A 136 -21.79 -32.60 -2.78
C LYS A 136 -21.69 -31.38 -3.68
N PHE A 137 -20.81 -31.47 -4.67
CA PHE A 137 -20.86 -30.64 -5.87
C PHE A 137 -21.68 -31.31 -6.94
N LYS A 138 -22.32 -30.49 -7.76
CA LYS A 138 -22.96 -30.96 -8.99
C LYS A 138 -22.06 -30.54 -10.16
N GLY A 139 -21.78 -31.50 -11.02
CA GLY A 139 -20.99 -31.25 -12.21
C GLY A 139 -21.50 -32.05 -13.38
N TRP A 140 -21.23 -31.60 -14.57
CA TRP A 140 -21.57 -32.24 -15.82
C TRP A 140 -20.30 -32.42 -16.63
N LEU A 141 -20.21 -33.58 -17.28
CA LEU A 141 -19.29 -33.84 -18.35
C LEU A 141 -19.96 -33.38 -19.65
N CYS A 142 -19.36 -32.42 -20.31
CA CYS A 142 -19.87 -31.83 -21.54
C CYS A 142 -19.03 -32.30 -22.71
N GLU A 143 -19.66 -32.61 -23.85
CA GLU A 143 -18.97 -32.93 -25.11
C GLU A 143 -18.47 -31.63 -25.77
N GLY A 144 -17.37 -31.76 -26.51
CA GLY A 144 -16.74 -30.66 -27.24
C GLY A 144 -15.77 -29.81 -26.43
N GLU A 145 -15.18 -28.83 -27.08
CA GLU A 145 -14.31 -27.85 -26.47
C GLU A 145 -15.12 -26.90 -25.57
N CYS A 146 -14.51 -26.44 -24.49
CA CYS A 146 -15.12 -25.46 -23.61
C CYS A 146 -14.88 -24.04 -24.15
N PRO A 147 -15.91 -23.28 -24.55
CA PRO A 147 -15.74 -21.92 -25.05
C PRO A 147 -15.31 -20.94 -23.95
N ASP A 148 -15.58 -21.30 -22.68
CA ASP A 148 -15.35 -20.45 -21.51
C ASP A 148 -14.02 -20.74 -20.80
N CYS A 149 -13.20 -21.71 -21.25
CA CYS A 149 -11.90 -22.01 -20.66
C CYS A 149 -10.81 -22.24 -21.71
N PHE A 150 -9.55 -22.18 -21.30
CA PHE A 150 -8.46 -22.75 -22.07
C PHE A 150 -8.54 -24.27 -22.03
N CYS A 151 -8.02 -24.91 -23.04
CA CYS A 151 -7.97 -26.38 -23.13
C CYS A 151 -6.52 -26.86 -23.36
N PRO A 152 -5.78 -27.28 -22.31
CA PRO A 152 -6.20 -27.44 -20.91
C PRO A 152 -6.26 -26.13 -20.15
N GLY A 153 -6.93 -26.14 -18.99
CA GLY A 153 -7.03 -25.00 -18.08
C GLY A 153 -8.27 -25.03 -17.21
N THR A 154 -8.40 -23.97 -16.41
CA THR A 154 -9.55 -23.77 -15.52
C THR A 154 -10.09 -22.35 -15.63
N THR A 155 -11.40 -22.20 -15.57
CA THR A 155 -12.07 -20.90 -15.46
C THR A 155 -13.04 -20.93 -14.30
N VAL A 156 -12.93 -19.97 -13.40
CA VAL A 156 -13.91 -19.69 -12.37
C VAL A 156 -14.73 -18.49 -12.80
N ARG A 157 -16.02 -18.71 -13.05
CA ARG A 157 -17.00 -17.67 -13.33
C ARG A 157 -17.84 -17.42 -12.08
N PHE A 158 -18.02 -16.16 -11.68
CA PHE A 158 -18.89 -15.81 -10.56
C PHE A 158 -19.56 -14.46 -10.74
N THR A 159 -20.63 -14.23 -9.97
CA THR A 159 -21.29 -12.93 -9.88
C THR A 159 -21.20 -12.40 -8.44
N CYS A 160 -21.03 -11.11 -8.28
CA CYS A 160 -21.13 -10.47 -6.97
C CYS A 160 -21.77 -9.08 -7.08
N SER A 161 -22.18 -8.53 -5.94
CA SER A 161 -22.80 -7.21 -5.88
C SER A 161 -21.81 -6.09 -6.25
N LYS A 162 -22.32 -4.98 -6.80
CA LYS A 162 -21.52 -3.77 -7.00
C LYS A 162 -20.94 -3.22 -5.68
N ALA A 163 -21.57 -3.47 -4.54
CA ALA A 163 -21.05 -3.10 -3.22
C ALA A 163 -19.74 -3.83 -2.90
N MET A 164 -19.67 -5.14 -3.18
CA MET A 164 -18.44 -5.92 -3.05
C MET A 164 -17.36 -5.39 -4.00
N PHE A 165 -17.69 -5.10 -5.25
CA PHE A 165 -16.75 -4.54 -6.22
C PHE A 165 -16.21 -3.15 -5.82
N GLN A 166 -17.03 -2.31 -5.16
CA GLN A 166 -16.61 -1.02 -4.61
C GLN A 166 -15.56 -1.12 -3.49
N THR A 167 -15.34 -2.28 -2.89
CA THR A 167 -14.29 -2.48 -1.89
C THR A 167 -12.87 -2.35 -2.46
N LEU A 168 -12.71 -2.39 -3.78
CA LEU A 168 -11.45 -2.07 -4.47
C LEU A 168 -11.01 -0.62 -4.29
N LYS A 169 -11.92 0.26 -3.93
CA LYS A 169 -11.67 1.68 -3.73
C LYS A 169 -10.63 1.94 -2.63
N PRO A 170 -9.70 2.90 -2.79
CA PRO A 170 -8.83 3.34 -1.70
C PRO A 170 -9.62 3.82 -0.49
N ALA A 171 -9.19 3.45 0.72
CA ALA A 171 -9.89 3.75 1.97
C ALA A 171 -10.11 5.25 2.25
N ASN A 172 -9.25 6.12 1.71
CA ASN A 172 -9.36 7.57 1.86
C ASN A 172 -10.41 8.24 0.96
N ARG A 173 -11.02 7.50 0.02
CA ARG A 173 -12.06 8.02 -0.87
C ARG A 173 -13.45 7.75 -0.30
N ARG A 174 -14.24 8.82 -0.06
CA ARG A 174 -15.60 8.73 0.50
C ARG A 174 -16.66 8.46 -0.57
N ALA A 175 -16.56 9.10 -1.75
CA ALA A 175 -17.50 8.89 -2.85
C ALA A 175 -17.35 7.51 -3.50
N LYS A 176 -18.42 7.01 -4.13
CA LYS A 176 -18.36 5.82 -4.98
C LYS A 176 -17.54 6.14 -6.22
N ASP A 177 -16.70 5.21 -6.63
CA ASP A 177 -15.93 5.32 -7.87
C ASP A 177 -16.68 4.60 -9.02
N GLY A 178 -16.51 5.09 -10.24
CA GLY A 178 -17.08 4.47 -11.44
C GLY A 178 -16.34 3.17 -11.79
N PHE A 179 -16.98 2.35 -12.63
CA PHE A 179 -16.48 1.04 -13.04
C PHE A 179 -15.04 1.05 -13.54
N TRP A 180 -14.68 1.95 -14.43
CA TRP A 180 -13.34 2.04 -15.01
C TRP A 180 -12.25 2.41 -13.99
N ALA A 181 -12.61 3.20 -12.97
CA ALA A 181 -11.69 3.48 -11.88
C ALA A 181 -11.43 2.22 -11.04
N LEU A 182 -12.47 1.41 -10.80
CA LEU A 182 -12.35 0.13 -10.07
C LEU A 182 -11.52 -0.90 -10.85
N ILE A 183 -11.68 -0.99 -12.17
CA ILE A 183 -10.82 -1.82 -13.04
C ILE A 183 -9.36 -1.39 -12.91
N LYS A 184 -9.08 -0.08 -12.92
CA LYS A 184 -7.73 0.43 -12.69
C LYS A 184 -7.18 0.04 -11.31
N TYR A 185 -8.02 0.09 -10.27
CA TYR A 185 -7.60 -0.32 -8.91
C TYR A 185 -7.36 -1.82 -8.82
N LEU A 186 -8.13 -2.63 -9.53
CA LEU A 186 -7.89 -4.07 -9.61
C LEU A 186 -6.53 -4.38 -10.27
N ARG A 187 -6.20 -3.72 -11.38
CA ARG A 187 -4.88 -3.87 -12.02
C ARG A 187 -3.74 -3.44 -11.09
N GLU A 188 -3.92 -2.32 -10.37
CA GLU A 188 -2.92 -1.86 -9.40
C GLU A 188 -2.76 -2.84 -8.23
N GLU A 189 -3.86 -3.40 -7.74
CA GLU A 189 -3.87 -4.40 -6.66
C GLU A 189 -3.11 -5.67 -7.03
N LEU A 190 -3.42 -6.23 -8.20
CA LEU A 190 -2.74 -7.42 -8.74
C LEU A 190 -1.27 -7.14 -9.03
N GLY A 191 -0.99 -5.98 -9.65
CA GLY A 191 0.37 -5.55 -9.94
C GLY A 191 1.22 -5.36 -8.69
N TYR A 192 0.61 -4.95 -7.57
CA TYR A 192 1.29 -4.85 -6.27
C TYR A 192 1.46 -6.22 -5.60
N THR A 193 0.36 -6.97 -5.49
CA THR A 193 0.37 -8.26 -4.79
C THR A 193 1.35 -9.24 -5.42
N TYR A 194 1.38 -9.29 -6.75
CA TYR A 194 2.20 -10.22 -7.54
C TYR A 194 3.40 -9.54 -8.21
N ALA A 195 3.82 -8.37 -7.74
CA ALA A 195 4.84 -7.56 -8.40
C ALA A 195 6.12 -8.34 -8.76
N LYS A 196 6.61 -9.20 -7.86
CA LYS A 196 7.82 -10.01 -8.10
C LYS A 196 7.56 -11.10 -9.14
N VAL A 197 6.46 -11.82 -9.02
CA VAL A 197 6.05 -12.90 -9.95
C VAL A 197 5.90 -12.35 -11.37
N LEU A 198 5.28 -11.18 -11.51
CA LEU A 198 5.13 -10.48 -12.80
C LEU A 198 6.46 -9.96 -13.34
N ALA A 199 7.30 -9.36 -12.49
CA ALA A 199 8.61 -8.85 -12.90
C ALA A 199 9.57 -9.95 -13.34
N ASP A 200 9.51 -11.12 -12.70
CA ASP A 200 10.30 -12.30 -13.04
C ASP A 200 9.69 -13.07 -14.23
N ARG A 201 8.53 -12.63 -14.75
CA ARG A 201 7.79 -13.24 -15.86
C ARG A 201 7.42 -14.71 -15.64
N GLU A 202 7.16 -15.09 -14.39
CA GLU A 202 6.67 -16.43 -14.06
C GLU A 202 5.23 -16.63 -14.57
N VAL A 203 4.43 -15.57 -14.66
CA VAL A 203 3.05 -15.58 -15.15
C VAL A 203 2.73 -14.24 -15.81
N ALA A 204 1.89 -14.26 -16.85
CA ALA A 204 1.25 -13.08 -17.40
C ALA A 204 -0.18 -12.98 -16.86
N ILE A 205 -0.59 -11.81 -16.38
CA ILE A 205 -1.96 -11.55 -15.90
C ILE A 205 -2.54 -10.44 -16.77
N SER A 206 -3.73 -10.67 -17.37
CA SER A 206 -4.49 -9.62 -18.04
C SER A 206 -5.78 -9.30 -17.30
N VAL A 207 -6.25 -8.07 -17.40
CA VAL A 207 -7.56 -7.65 -16.87
C VAL A 207 -8.32 -6.90 -17.95
N LYS A 208 -9.48 -7.47 -18.32
CA LYS A 208 -10.45 -6.90 -19.24
C LYS A 208 -11.67 -6.39 -18.47
N GLY A 209 -12.03 -5.14 -18.65
CA GLY A 209 -13.30 -4.56 -18.19
C GLY A 209 -14.29 -4.45 -19.35
N ILE A 210 -15.57 -4.71 -19.11
CA ILE A 210 -16.66 -4.56 -20.07
C ILE A 210 -17.83 -3.82 -19.39
N SER A 211 -18.26 -2.70 -19.97
CA SER A 211 -19.42 -1.93 -19.48
C SER A 211 -20.20 -1.39 -20.67
N GLY A 212 -21.43 -1.88 -20.89
CA GLY A 212 -22.19 -1.62 -22.11
C GLY A 212 -21.43 -2.07 -23.36
N ASP A 213 -21.29 -1.17 -24.34
CA ASP A 213 -20.53 -1.42 -25.57
C ASP A 213 -19.04 -1.08 -25.46
N SER A 214 -18.57 -0.70 -24.27
CA SER A 214 -17.17 -0.32 -24.04
C SER A 214 -16.39 -1.44 -23.41
N GLU A 215 -15.16 -1.66 -23.91
CA GLU A 215 -14.21 -2.60 -23.33
C GLU A 215 -12.80 -2.01 -23.21
N ASP A 216 -12.05 -2.42 -22.21
CA ASP A 216 -10.63 -2.07 -22.01
C ASP A 216 -9.90 -3.27 -21.44
N GLU A 217 -8.94 -3.81 -22.19
CA GLU A 217 -8.11 -4.93 -21.80
C GLU A 217 -6.65 -4.49 -21.71
N LYS A 218 -5.99 -4.83 -20.61
CA LYS A 218 -4.56 -4.54 -20.39
C LYS A 218 -3.89 -5.62 -19.59
N GLU A 219 -2.66 -5.90 -19.95
CA GLU A 219 -1.75 -6.68 -19.12
C GLU A 219 -1.47 -5.93 -17.81
N VAL A 220 -1.36 -6.68 -16.72
CA VAL A 220 -1.06 -6.15 -15.39
C VAL A 220 0.44 -5.91 -15.27
N GLU A 221 0.82 -4.66 -15.16
CA GLU A 221 2.21 -4.28 -14.92
C GLU A 221 2.59 -4.43 -13.45
N PRO A 222 3.81 -4.87 -13.13
CA PRO A 222 4.29 -4.94 -11.76
C PRO A 222 4.35 -3.54 -11.12
N VAL A 223 3.71 -3.38 -9.97
CA VAL A 223 3.74 -2.15 -9.17
C VAL A 223 4.93 -2.23 -8.23
N MET A 224 6.00 -1.53 -8.57
CA MET A 224 7.27 -1.53 -7.83
C MET A 224 7.56 -0.15 -7.23
N PRO A 225 8.27 -0.07 -6.08
CA PRO A 225 8.68 1.19 -5.51
C PRO A 225 9.75 1.86 -6.38
N ARG A 226 9.73 3.18 -6.41
CA ARG A 226 10.83 3.98 -6.95
C ARG A 226 11.74 4.38 -5.79
N TRP A 227 12.93 3.81 -5.77
CA TRP A 227 13.90 4.08 -4.72
C TRP A 227 14.61 5.41 -4.95
N GLU A 228 14.75 6.19 -3.89
CA GLU A 228 15.64 7.34 -3.80
C GLU A 228 16.99 6.90 -3.23
N LYS A 229 16.96 6.17 -2.11
CA LYS A 229 18.09 5.45 -1.54
C LYS A 229 17.68 3.99 -1.34
N ARG A 230 18.52 3.07 -1.79
CA ARG A 230 18.25 1.63 -1.70
C ARG A 230 19.46 0.91 -1.14
N ILE A 231 19.24 0.12 -0.12
CA ILE A 231 20.19 -0.84 0.44
C ILE A 231 19.63 -2.22 0.16
N LYS A 232 20.38 -3.06 -0.56
CA LYS A 232 20.06 -4.45 -0.78
C LYS A 232 20.97 -5.30 0.09
N LEU A 233 20.37 -6.11 0.97
CA LEU A 233 21.12 -7.06 1.79
C LEU A 233 21.48 -8.29 0.95
N PRO A 234 22.56 -9.00 1.28
CA PRO A 234 22.82 -10.32 0.73
C PRO A 234 21.66 -11.26 1.08
N THR A 235 21.27 -12.08 0.12
CA THR A 235 20.30 -13.16 0.36
C THR A 235 20.88 -14.16 1.36
N VAL A 236 20.13 -14.49 2.41
CA VAL A 236 20.59 -15.38 3.48
C VAL A 236 19.59 -16.49 3.73
N LYS A 237 20.13 -17.65 4.13
CA LYS A 237 19.32 -18.76 4.63
C LYS A 237 19.24 -18.68 6.14
N THR A 238 18.04 -18.72 6.69
CA THR A 238 17.80 -18.66 8.14
C THR A 238 16.71 -19.64 8.54
N ASP A 239 16.77 -20.14 9.77
CA ASP A 239 15.73 -20.97 10.35
C ASP A 239 14.81 -20.08 11.21
N LEU A 240 13.52 -20.09 10.94
CA LEU A 240 12.51 -19.37 11.71
C LEU A 240 11.86 -20.24 12.80
N GLY A 241 12.35 -21.47 13.02
CA GLY A 241 11.79 -22.40 14.00
C GLY A 241 10.87 -23.48 13.40
N GLY A 242 10.79 -23.59 12.08
CA GLY A 242 9.99 -24.62 11.37
C GLY A 242 10.71 -25.18 10.16
N GLY A 243 11.93 -24.72 9.90
CA GLY A 243 12.78 -25.08 8.78
C GLY A 243 13.45 -23.86 8.17
N VAL A 244 14.35 -24.13 7.24
CA VAL A 244 15.16 -23.09 6.59
C VAL A 244 14.34 -22.37 5.52
N VAL A 245 14.35 -21.05 5.58
CA VAL A 245 13.84 -20.16 4.54
C VAL A 245 14.98 -19.34 3.98
N GLU A 246 14.84 -18.94 2.72
CA GLU A 246 15.70 -17.95 2.09
C GLU A 246 15.08 -16.57 2.25
N VAL A 247 15.85 -15.61 2.73
CA VAL A 247 15.41 -14.24 2.97
C VAL A 247 16.15 -13.30 2.03
N ASP A 248 15.41 -12.63 1.15
CA ASP A 248 15.88 -11.53 0.32
C ASP A 248 15.27 -10.23 0.85
N CYS A 249 16.10 -9.21 1.03
CA CYS A 249 15.69 -7.98 1.66
C CYS A 249 16.31 -6.76 1.00
N GLU A 250 15.47 -5.77 0.74
CA GLU A 250 15.90 -4.44 0.34
C GLU A 250 15.12 -3.37 1.12
N TYR A 251 15.80 -2.29 1.50
CA TYR A 251 15.18 -1.22 2.25
C TYR A 251 15.80 0.14 1.96
N GLY A 252 15.11 1.19 2.35
CA GLY A 252 15.59 2.55 2.20
C GLY A 252 14.48 3.58 2.09
N THR A 253 14.71 4.59 1.26
CA THR A 253 13.78 5.72 1.06
C THR A 253 13.19 5.66 -0.35
N ILE A 254 11.87 5.83 -0.46
CA ILE A 254 11.16 5.82 -1.74
C ILE A 254 10.75 7.23 -2.19
N ILE A 255 10.62 7.37 -3.50
CA ILE A 255 9.98 8.52 -4.15
C ILE A 255 8.48 8.25 -4.25
N PRO A 256 7.60 9.15 -3.77
CA PRO A 256 6.16 8.94 -3.84
C PRO A 256 5.66 8.70 -5.27
N CYS A 257 4.93 7.63 -5.48
CA CYS A 257 4.33 7.36 -6.79
C CYS A 257 2.99 8.08 -6.94
N ARG A 258 2.96 9.15 -7.77
CA ARG A 258 1.73 9.92 -8.01
C ARG A 258 0.71 9.19 -8.90
N LYS A 259 1.17 8.25 -9.74
CA LYS A 259 0.32 7.49 -10.67
C LYS A 259 -0.53 6.43 -9.95
N ASN A 260 -0.03 5.87 -8.86
CA ASN A 260 -0.73 4.85 -8.09
C ASN A 260 -1.86 5.48 -7.28
N ALA A 261 -2.94 4.73 -7.09
CA ALA A 261 -4.04 5.13 -6.22
C ALA A 261 -3.80 4.73 -4.76
N LYS A 262 -3.21 3.55 -4.54
CA LYS A 262 -3.05 2.92 -3.23
C LYS A 262 -1.59 2.83 -2.77
N TYR A 263 -0.69 2.32 -3.60
CA TYR A 263 0.63 1.84 -3.19
C TYR A 263 1.77 2.84 -3.43
N TYR A 264 2.77 2.79 -2.58
CA TYR A 264 3.99 3.63 -2.63
C TYR A 264 3.73 5.13 -2.68
N LYS A 265 2.73 5.58 -1.88
CA LYS A 265 2.34 6.99 -1.76
C LYS A 265 3.22 7.78 -0.79
N ALA A 266 4.15 7.12 -0.11
CA ALA A 266 4.93 7.69 1.00
C ALA A 266 4.03 8.30 2.09
N ASN A 267 3.08 7.51 2.56
CA ASN A 267 2.19 7.81 3.68
C ASN A 267 2.18 6.64 4.68
N LEU A 268 1.55 6.82 5.83
CA LEU A 268 1.52 5.81 6.90
C LEU A 268 1.00 4.44 6.45
N THR A 269 0.09 4.38 5.49
CA THR A 269 -0.54 3.14 5.04
C THR A 269 0.24 2.40 3.97
N SER A 270 1.10 3.09 3.22
CA SER A 270 1.87 2.52 2.12
C SER A 270 3.38 2.49 2.37
N SER A 271 3.81 2.79 3.60
CA SER A 271 5.21 2.83 4.02
C SER A 271 5.47 1.85 5.15
N GLY A 272 6.73 1.63 5.48
CA GLY A 272 7.15 0.73 6.56
C GLY A 272 7.68 -0.58 6.02
N VAL A 273 7.33 -1.71 6.65
CA VAL A 273 7.81 -3.03 6.24
C VAL A 273 6.72 -3.79 5.51
N GLU A 274 7.09 -4.36 4.38
CA GLU A 274 6.29 -5.23 3.52
C GLU A 274 6.91 -6.62 3.53
N ILE A 275 6.12 -7.64 3.82
CA ILE A 275 6.57 -9.03 3.82
C ILE A 275 5.92 -9.76 2.65
N ARG A 276 6.74 -10.45 1.88
CA ARG A 276 6.37 -11.31 0.77
C ARG A 276 6.71 -12.77 1.07
N VAL A 277 5.86 -13.66 0.62
CA VAL A 277 6.09 -15.10 0.64
C VAL A 277 6.09 -15.60 -0.79
N ASN A 278 7.20 -16.20 -1.22
CA ASN A 278 7.38 -16.71 -2.58
C ASN A 278 6.96 -15.70 -3.67
N GLY A 279 7.33 -14.44 -3.47
CA GLY A 279 7.06 -13.34 -4.39
C GLY A 279 5.71 -12.64 -4.21
N ARG A 280 4.74 -13.21 -3.47
CA ARG A 280 3.42 -12.63 -3.17
C ARG A 280 3.47 -11.76 -1.92
N VAL A 281 2.93 -10.54 -1.98
CA VAL A 281 2.75 -9.70 -0.78
C VAL A 281 1.70 -10.31 0.14
N ILE A 282 2.06 -10.54 1.39
CA ILE A 282 1.16 -11.02 2.44
C ILE A 282 0.69 -9.86 3.31
N GLU A 283 1.61 -9.03 3.77
CA GLU A 283 1.27 -7.94 4.69
C GLU A 283 2.23 -6.76 4.50
N CYS A 284 1.72 -5.55 4.69
CA CYS A 284 2.48 -4.30 4.62
C CYS A 284 2.13 -3.38 5.80
N GLY A 285 2.91 -2.29 5.95
CA GLY A 285 2.68 -1.33 7.04
C GLY A 285 3.07 -1.85 8.42
N LEU A 286 3.97 -2.82 8.51
CA LEU A 286 4.31 -3.53 9.74
C LEU A 286 5.25 -2.77 10.68
N TYR A 287 5.53 -1.48 10.44
CA TYR A 287 6.44 -0.69 11.25
C TYR A 287 6.16 -0.82 12.75
N SER A 288 4.92 -0.56 13.16
CA SER A 288 4.52 -0.56 14.57
C SER A 288 4.65 -1.92 15.24
N ARG A 289 4.36 -3.00 14.51
CA ARG A 289 4.47 -4.37 15.05
C ARG A 289 5.91 -4.81 15.24
N ILE A 290 6.80 -4.40 14.32
CA ILE A 290 8.19 -4.80 14.34
C ILE A 290 8.98 -4.02 15.40
N TRP A 291 8.83 -2.69 15.45
CA TRP A 291 9.60 -1.85 16.38
C TRP A 291 8.85 -1.41 17.63
N ASN A 292 7.61 -1.85 17.80
CA ASN A 292 6.75 -1.52 18.94
C ASN A 292 6.60 0.00 19.19
N GLU A 293 6.61 0.76 18.10
CA GLU A 293 6.49 2.22 18.10
C GLU A 293 5.55 2.69 16.99
N ALA A 294 4.83 3.78 17.23
CA ALA A 294 4.09 4.44 16.15
C ALA A 294 5.07 5.08 15.15
N PRO A 295 4.87 4.92 13.83
CA PRO A 295 5.70 5.58 12.85
C PRO A 295 5.50 7.09 12.88
N HIS A 296 6.59 7.84 12.76
CA HIS A 296 6.57 9.30 12.67
C HIS A 296 6.37 9.73 11.20
N PRO A 297 5.69 10.87 10.91
CA PRO A 297 5.50 11.34 9.53
C PRO A 297 6.80 11.48 8.72
N SER A 298 7.93 11.81 9.34
CA SER A 298 9.25 11.85 8.69
C SER A 298 9.70 10.50 8.13
N GLN A 299 9.10 9.41 8.62
CA GLN A 299 9.40 8.03 8.21
C GLN A 299 8.47 7.53 7.10
N ASN A 300 7.52 8.35 6.62
CA ASN A 300 6.55 7.98 5.59
C ASN A 300 7.18 7.53 4.25
N ARG A 301 8.44 7.92 4.00
CA ARG A 301 9.19 7.51 2.81
C ARG A 301 10.02 6.24 3.02
N PHE A 302 10.11 5.74 4.23
CA PHE A 302 10.82 4.51 4.53
C PHE A 302 10.03 3.30 4.03
N LEU A 303 10.69 2.40 3.33
CA LEU A 303 10.18 1.11 2.91
C LEU A 303 11.24 0.05 3.12
N ALA A 304 10.84 -1.09 3.64
CA ALA A 304 11.63 -2.32 3.62
C ALA A 304 10.77 -3.43 2.99
N GLN A 305 11.28 -4.07 1.96
CA GLN A 305 10.67 -5.24 1.32
C GLN A 305 11.44 -6.48 1.75
N VAL A 306 10.78 -7.38 2.43
CA VAL A 306 11.35 -8.64 2.91
C VAL A 306 10.62 -9.80 2.22
N CYS A 307 11.32 -10.54 1.37
CA CYS A 307 10.79 -11.70 0.68
C CYS A 307 11.36 -12.97 1.33
N ILE A 308 10.49 -13.83 1.83
CA ILE A 308 10.87 -15.17 2.31
C ILE A 308 10.46 -16.20 1.26
N THR A 309 11.40 -17.07 0.90
CA THR A 309 11.21 -18.10 -0.11
C THR A 309 11.52 -19.47 0.47
N THR A 310 10.63 -20.44 0.29
CA THR A 310 10.79 -21.83 0.68
C THR A 310 9.78 -22.73 -0.03
N ASP A 311 10.13 -23.99 -0.19
CA ASP A 311 9.23 -25.04 -0.72
C ASP A 311 8.44 -25.72 0.41
N LYS A 312 8.74 -25.39 1.68
CA LYS A 312 8.14 -26.04 2.86
C LYS A 312 7.17 -25.09 3.55
N ALA A 313 5.87 -25.36 3.47
CA ALA A 313 4.85 -24.59 4.18
C ALA A 313 5.10 -24.55 5.71
N SER A 314 5.60 -25.65 6.30
CA SER A 314 5.93 -25.72 7.72
C SER A 314 7.02 -24.74 8.18
N ALA A 315 7.86 -24.24 7.26
CA ALA A 315 8.92 -23.27 7.56
C ALA A 315 8.42 -21.82 7.58
N LEU A 316 7.20 -21.55 7.10
CA LEU A 316 6.63 -20.22 7.02
C LEU A 316 5.84 -19.82 8.27
N PRO A 317 5.78 -18.51 8.59
CA PRO A 317 4.80 -17.99 9.53
C PRO A 317 3.37 -18.28 9.06
N VAL A 318 2.48 -18.65 9.98
CA VAL A 318 1.09 -18.97 9.67
C VAL A 318 0.35 -17.72 9.21
N THR A 319 -0.29 -17.82 8.04
CA THR A 319 -1.14 -16.75 7.50
C THR A 319 -2.59 -16.89 7.96
N HIS A 320 -3.37 -15.81 7.84
CA HIS A 320 -4.83 -15.91 7.87
C HIS A 320 -5.34 -16.66 6.63
N SER A 321 -6.52 -17.27 6.73
CA SER A 321 -7.13 -18.00 5.61
C SER A 321 -7.33 -17.13 4.36
N SER A 322 -7.51 -15.83 4.53
CA SER A 322 -7.60 -14.84 3.44
C SER A 322 -6.23 -14.33 2.95
N LYS A 323 -5.13 -14.83 3.51
CA LYS A 323 -3.73 -14.45 3.17
C LYS A 323 -3.46 -12.93 3.13
N ASN A 324 -4.23 -12.18 3.90
CA ASN A 324 -4.11 -10.71 4.03
C ASN A 324 -3.35 -10.28 5.29
N GLY A 325 -2.61 -11.18 5.89
CA GLY A 325 -1.78 -10.95 7.06
C GLY A 325 -1.38 -12.26 7.76
N PHE A 326 -0.53 -12.13 8.76
CA PHE A 326 -0.02 -13.23 9.56
C PHE A 326 -0.80 -13.37 10.87
N ARG A 327 -0.91 -14.60 11.35
CA ARG A 327 -1.52 -14.93 12.64
C ARG A 327 -0.67 -14.35 13.77
N LYS A 328 -1.29 -13.55 14.64
CA LYS A 328 -0.61 -12.99 15.82
C LYS A 328 -0.20 -14.10 16.80
N GLY A 329 0.99 -13.96 17.40
CA GLY A 329 1.52 -14.94 18.34
C GLY A 329 2.13 -16.19 17.70
N ASP A 330 2.36 -16.18 16.39
CA ASP A 330 3.13 -17.21 15.70
C ASP A 330 4.62 -17.03 15.98
N GLU A 331 5.29 -18.08 16.49
CA GLU A 331 6.70 -18.03 16.88
C GLU A 331 7.63 -17.76 15.69
N LYS A 332 7.30 -18.26 14.51
CA LYS A 332 8.08 -18.05 13.29
C LYS A 332 7.96 -16.59 12.81
N LEU A 333 6.79 -15.99 12.98
CA LEU A 333 6.60 -14.56 12.71
C LEU A 333 7.45 -13.69 13.63
N GLU A 334 7.49 -14.02 14.93
CA GLU A 334 8.32 -13.30 15.90
C GLU A 334 9.82 -13.48 15.62
N ALA A 335 10.22 -14.67 15.17
CA ALA A 335 11.58 -14.93 14.71
C ALA A 335 11.93 -14.08 13.48
N LEU A 336 11.01 -13.96 12.50
CA LEU A 336 11.17 -13.09 11.34
C LEU A 336 11.27 -11.61 11.74
N TYR A 337 10.41 -11.13 12.65
CA TYR A 337 10.49 -9.76 13.16
C TYR A 337 11.80 -9.48 13.90
N SER A 338 12.31 -10.46 14.62
CA SER A 338 13.61 -10.39 15.30
C SER A 338 14.75 -10.30 14.30
N TRP A 339 14.69 -11.09 13.21
CA TRP A 339 15.63 -11.00 12.11
C TRP A 339 15.61 -9.61 11.46
N ILE A 340 14.40 -9.06 11.19
CA ILE A 340 14.22 -7.72 10.60
C ILE A 340 14.85 -6.66 11.51
N ARG A 341 14.55 -6.68 12.82
CA ARG A 341 15.12 -5.72 13.80
C ARG A 341 16.64 -5.75 13.84
N LYS A 342 17.25 -6.93 13.63
CA LYS A 342 18.71 -7.12 13.69
C LYS A 342 19.40 -6.64 12.40
N ASN A 343 18.78 -6.80 11.24
CA ASN A 343 19.43 -6.64 9.94
C ASN A 343 19.00 -5.35 9.20
N ILE A 344 17.87 -4.77 9.52
CA ILE A 344 17.38 -3.55 8.90
C ILE A 344 17.59 -2.38 9.85
N GLN A 345 18.32 -1.38 9.38
CA GLN A 345 18.50 -0.15 10.15
C GLN A 345 17.16 0.56 10.28
N LYS A 346 16.67 0.69 11.52
CA LYS A 346 15.47 1.45 11.81
C LYS A 346 15.64 2.90 11.34
N PRO A 347 14.70 3.48 10.58
CA PRO A 347 14.81 4.86 10.17
C PRO A 347 14.73 5.78 11.40
N GLU A 348 15.64 6.71 11.49
CA GLU A 348 15.63 7.70 12.56
C GLU A 348 14.41 8.61 12.45
N LYS A 349 13.87 9.01 13.60
CA LYS A 349 12.86 10.05 13.68
C LYS A 349 13.56 11.36 13.37
N ASN A 350 13.44 11.82 12.14
CA ASN A 350 13.87 13.18 11.85
C ASN A 350 12.79 14.13 12.38
N ASN A 351 12.97 14.62 13.57
CA ASN A 351 12.07 15.59 14.22
C ASN A 351 12.07 16.95 13.51
N GLN A 352 13.03 17.15 12.60
CA GLN A 352 13.13 18.37 11.82
C GLN A 352 12.35 18.23 10.51
N SER A 353 11.23 18.94 10.40
CA SER A 353 10.50 19.11 9.15
C SER A 353 11.41 19.69 8.06
N LEU A 354 11.06 19.54 6.77
CA LEU A 354 11.78 20.22 5.69
C LEU A 354 11.87 21.72 5.96
N GLU A 355 10.79 22.31 6.46
CA GLU A 355 10.68 23.71 6.89
C GLU A 355 11.72 24.05 7.96
N HIS A 356 11.79 23.27 9.04
CA HIS A 356 12.76 23.51 10.12
C HIS A 356 14.21 23.39 9.63
N ARG A 357 14.51 22.47 8.69
CA ARG A 357 15.83 22.32 8.08
C ARG A 357 16.21 23.51 7.20
N LEU A 358 15.26 24.04 6.43
CA LEU A 358 15.44 25.25 5.63
C LEU A 358 15.66 26.47 6.53
N VAL A 359 14.89 26.60 7.61
CA VAL A 359 15.06 27.64 8.64
C VAL A 359 16.43 27.53 9.29
N ALA A 360 16.91 26.32 9.62
CA ALA A 360 18.25 26.13 10.17
C ALA A 360 19.36 26.55 9.19
N CYS A 361 19.20 26.28 7.88
CA CYS A 361 20.13 26.76 6.86
C CYS A 361 20.10 28.30 6.74
N LEU A 362 18.91 28.91 6.83
CA LEU A 362 18.78 30.37 6.84
C LEU A 362 19.43 30.98 8.10
N ALA A 363 19.19 30.38 9.28
CA ALA A 363 19.79 30.81 10.54
C ALA A 363 21.32 30.80 10.46
N ALA A 364 21.91 29.69 10.01
CA ALA A 364 23.37 29.57 9.85
C ALA A 364 23.95 30.60 8.86
N LYS A 365 23.19 30.96 7.80
CA LYS A 365 23.58 32.01 6.87
C LYS A 365 23.51 33.40 7.51
N MET A 366 22.45 33.69 8.27
CA MET A 366 22.26 34.97 8.96
C MET A 366 23.34 35.20 10.05
N GLU A 367 23.76 34.17 10.76
CA GLU A 367 24.81 34.22 11.76
C GLU A 367 26.15 34.66 11.16
N GLN A 368 26.39 34.44 9.87
CA GLN A 368 27.61 34.80 9.17
C GLN A 368 27.59 36.25 8.62
N GLN A 369 26.46 36.95 8.71
CA GLN A 369 26.34 38.32 8.18
C GLN A 369 26.97 39.32 9.14
N PRO A 370 27.70 40.33 8.62
CA PRO A 370 28.25 41.39 9.45
C PRO A 370 27.17 42.17 10.19
N GLY A 371 27.42 42.49 11.45
CA GLY A 371 26.50 43.28 12.29
C GLY A 371 25.34 42.49 12.90
N VAL A 372 25.22 41.20 12.64
CA VAL A 372 24.24 40.32 13.32
C VAL A 372 24.72 40.02 14.75
N LEU A 373 23.89 40.35 15.71
CA LEU A 373 24.15 40.15 17.13
C LEU A 373 23.60 38.85 17.68
N ARG A 374 22.44 38.45 17.19
CA ARG A 374 21.74 37.25 17.67
C ARG A 374 20.86 36.65 16.58
N VAL A 375 20.92 35.34 16.44
CA VAL A 375 19.97 34.52 15.65
C VAL A 375 19.36 33.49 16.59
N SER A 376 18.02 33.36 16.57
CA SER A 376 17.30 32.41 17.42
C SER A 376 16.17 31.76 16.66
N MET A 377 16.16 30.43 16.64
CA MET A 377 15.03 29.64 16.12
C MET A 377 14.02 29.42 17.25
N GLU A 378 12.74 29.27 16.89
CA GLU A 378 11.66 29.01 17.85
C GLU A 378 11.55 30.06 18.98
N GLU A 379 11.84 31.34 18.67
CA GLU A 379 11.72 32.42 19.65
C GLU A 379 10.26 32.62 20.06
N GLY A 380 10.02 32.88 21.37
CA GLY A 380 8.67 33.09 21.88
C GLY A 380 8.09 34.44 21.51
N ALA A 381 6.81 34.48 21.14
CA ALA A 381 6.00 35.68 21.03
C ALA A 381 4.89 35.68 22.08
N TYR A 382 4.52 36.87 22.58
CA TYR A 382 3.57 37.04 23.72
C TYR A 382 4.02 36.30 24.99
N THR A 383 5.31 36.26 25.24
CA THR A 383 5.86 35.56 26.40
C THR A 383 5.43 36.20 27.71
N SER A 384 5.17 37.52 27.72
CA SER A 384 4.66 38.30 28.87
C SER A 384 3.32 37.81 29.39
N ILE A 385 2.49 37.19 28.53
CA ILE A 385 1.20 36.63 28.92
C ILE A 385 1.18 35.08 28.91
N GLY A 386 2.35 34.44 28.82
CA GLY A 386 2.50 33.00 28.89
C GLY A 386 2.07 32.25 27.62
N SER A 387 2.03 32.90 26.44
CA SER A 387 1.75 32.28 25.17
C SER A 387 2.82 31.24 24.80
N LYS A 388 2.39 30.20 24.08
CA LYS A 388 3.28 29.17 23.50
C LYS A 388 3.60 29.43 22.03
N SER A 389 3.20 30.58 21.49
CA SER A 389 3.50 30.96 20.08
C SER A 389 5.01 31.05 19.88
N ARG A 390 5.47 30.47 18.75
CA ARG A 390 6.88 30.42 18.39
C ARG A 390 7.09 31.03 17.02
N ILE A 391 8.07 31.90 16.90
CA ILE A 391 8.55 32.52 15.66
C ILE A 391 9.58 31.55 15.07
N ASP A 392 9.47 31.20 13.81
CA ASP A 392 10.39 30.25 13.18
C ASP A 392 11.86 30.71 13.23
N LEU A 393 12.11 32.01 12.96
CA LEU A 393 13.43 32.59 13.08
C LEU A 393 13.35 34.05 13.51
N PHE A 394 14.15 34.43 14.50
CA PHE A 394 14.37 35.79 14.97
C PHE A 394 15.82 36.18 14.75
N VAL A 395 16.07 37.31 14.09
CA VAL A 395 17.42 37.86 13.81
C VAL A 395 17.48 39.25 14.37
N SER A 396 18.46 39.52 15.24
CA SER A 396 18.75 40.83 15.74
C SER A 396 20.14 41.28 15.24
N ALA A 397 20.18 42.42 14.62
CA ALA A 397 21.44 43.10 14.18
C ALA A 397 21.56 44.46 14.93
N GLU A 398 22.67 45.13 14.74
CA GLU A 398 22.97 46.42 15.36
C GLU A 398 21.86 47.47 15.10
N GLU A 399 21.31 47.52 13.91
CA GLU A 399 20.35 48.53 13.47
C GLU A 399 18.93 48.00 13.26
N LYS A 400 18.72 46.69 13.28
CA LYS A 400 17.47 46.08 12.82
C LYS A 400 17.19 44.74 13.49
N ALA A 401 15.92 44.54 13.85
CA ALA A 401 15.38 43.24 14.27
C ALA A 401 14.40 42.71 13.23
N VAL A 402 14.56 41.46 12.81
CA VAL A 402 13.76 40.82 11.76
C VAL A 402 13.22 39.49 12.26
N ILE A 403 11.95 39.24 11.99
CA ILE A 403 11.32 37.93 12.23
C ILE A 403 10.94 37.26 10.91
N TYR A 404 11.01 35.95 10.91
CA TYR A 404 10.64 35.12 9.75
C TYR A 404 9.56 34.12 10.13
N GLU A 405 8.55 33.98 9.29
CA GLU A 405 7.62 32.86 9.23
C GLU A 405 7.94 32.07 7.97
N ALA A 406 8.15 30.80 8.12
CA ALA A 406 8.63 29.91 7.06
C ALA A 406 7.61 28.90 6.62
N LYS A 407 7.55 28.62 5.32
CA LYS A 407 6.82 27.48 4.76
C LYS A 407 7.72 26.77 3.76
N ALA A 408 7.76 25.43 3.82
CA ALA A 408 8.62 24.64 2.95
C ALA A 408 8.29 24.86 1.47
N HIS A 409 7.00 24.90 1.10
CA HIS A 409 6.56 24.91 -0.30
C HIS A 409 5.77 26.16 -0.69
N THR A 410 4.49 26.20 -0.35
CA THR A 410 3.58 27.28 -0.80
C THR A 410 2.90 27.93 0.39
N THR A 411 2.90 29.24 0.43
CA THR A 411 2.20 30.01 1.47
C THR A 411 0.71 30.14 1.18
N ARG A 412 -0.02 30.61 2.19
CA ARG A 412 -1.42 31.00 2.13
C ARG A 412 -1.59 32.38 2.76
N ALA A 413 -2.69 33.05 2.47
CA ALA A 413 -3.01 34.36 3.05
C ALA A 413 -2.97 34.36 4.59
N GLU A 414 -3.39 33.25 5.22
CA GLU A 414 -3.38 33.10 6.69
C GLU A 414 -1.97 33.22 7.29
N ASN A 415 -0.92 32.91 6.55
CA ASN A 415 0.46 32.99 7.06
C ASN A 415 0.91 34.45 7.29
N LEU A 416 0.33 35.41 6.57
CA LEU A 416 0.59 36.82 6.85
C LEU A 416 -0.07 37.27 8.16
N TYR A 417 -1.25 36.76 8.50
CA TYR A 417 -1.87 37.02 9.82
C TYR A 417 -1.09 36.37 10.95
N GLN A 418 -0.47 35.22 10.72
CA GLN A 418 0.43 34.60 11.66
C GLN A 418 1.67 35.48 11.91
N LEU A 419 2.24 36.04 10.84
CA LEU A 419 3.36 36.97 10.92
C LEU A 419 2.98 38.27 11.66
N MET A 420 1.76 38.79 11.43
CA MET A 420 1.20 39.95 12.17
C MET A 420 1.06 39.63 13.65
N LEU A 421 0.56 38.44 14.01
CA LEU A 421 0.48 37.97 15.38
C LEU A 421 1.85 38.00 16.07
N TYR A 422 2.89 37.56 15.38
CA TYR A 422 4.24 37.57 15.93
C TYR A 422 4.81 38.98 16.10
N TRP A 423 4.58 39.86 15.13
CA TRP A 423 4.95 41.29 15.23
C TRP A 423 4.33 41.95 16.48
N ASP A 424 3.03 41.81 16.65
CA ASP A 424 2.30 42.37 17.77
C ASP A 424 2.79 41.75 19.10
N GLY A 425 3.06 40.45 19.12
CA GLY A 425 3.60 39.74 20.28
C GLY A 425 4.97 40.24 20.70
N CYS A 426 5.86 40.47 19.74
CA CYS A 426 7.18 41.07 19.99
C CYS A 426 7.05 42.50 20.54
N SER A 427 6.17 43.29 19.97
CA SER A 427 5.89 44.66 20.44
C SER A 427 5.37 44.65 21.89
N MET A 428 4.46 43.75 22.21
CA MET A 428 3.90 43.59 23.56
C MET A 428 4.93 43.10 24.58
N ASP A 429 5.86 42.26 24.16
CA ASP A 429 6.96 41.75 25.00
C ASP A 429 8.11 42.75 25.17
N GLY A 430 7.99 43.97 24.63
CA GLY A 430 9.02 44.99 24.68
C GLY A 430 10.23 44.75 23.81
N LYS A 431 10.07 43.91 22.80
CA LYS A 431 11.10 43.53 21.78
C LYS A 431 10.59 43.91 20.39
N PRO A 432 10.36 45.19 20.08
CA PRO A 432 9.79 45.56 18.79
C PRO A 432 10.70 45.16 17.65
N VAL A 433 10.11 44.71 16.56
CA VAL A 433 10.81 44.30 15.32
C VAL A 433 10.65 45.37 14.25
N ASP A 434 11.56 45.40 13.27
CA ASP A 434 11.60 46.40 12.22
C ASP A 434 11.14 45.86 10.88
N GLU A 435 11.19 44.53 10.73
CA GLU A 435 10.72 43.84 9.53
C GLU A 435 10.21 42.45 9.88
N ALA A 436 9.19 41.99 9.18
CA ALA A 436 8.71 40.63 9.27
C ALA A 436 8.62 40.00 7.88
N VAL A 437 9.19 38.83 7.72
CA VAL A 437 9.41 38.19 6.43
C VAL A 437 8.68 36.85 6.35
N LEU A 438 7.82 36.71 5.33
CA LEU A 438 7.23 35.43 4.97
C LEU A 438 8.07 34.78 3.88
N ILE A 439 8.68 33.61 4.19
CA ILE A 439 9.58 32.91 3.28
C ILE A 439 9.02 31.54 2.88
N ALA A 440 9.05 31.22 1.58
CA ALA A 440 8.63 29.92 1.05
C ALA A 440 9.28 29.61 -0.32
N GLU A 441 8.98 28.45 -0.90
CA GLU A 441 9.33 28.13 -2.30
C GLU A 441 8.49 28.97 -3.29
N ARG A 442 7.20 29.19 -2.98
CA ARG A 442 6.24 29.94 -3.85
C ARG A 442 5.20 30.68 -3.04
N HIS A 443 4.73 31.80 -3.59
CA HIS A 443 3.67 32.62 -3.03
C HIS A 443 2.55 32.82 -4.07
N PRO A 444 1.29 32.48 -3.74
CA PRO A 444 0.14 32.80 -4.58
C PRO A 444 -0.13 34.31 -4.66
N SER A 445 -0.80 34.75 -5.73
CA SER A 445 -1.11 36.18 -5.94
C SER A 445 -1.92 36.82 -4.81
N GLU A 446 -2.77 36.06 -4.15
CA GLU A 446 -3.58 36.51 -2.99
C GLU A 446 -2.71 36.96 -1.81
N VAL A 447 -1.51 36.36 -1.65
CA VAL A 447 -0.56 36.75 -0.59
C VAL A 447 -0.02 38.15 -0.85
N PHE A 448 0.31 38.49 -2.08
CA PHE A 448 0.80 39.82 -2.43
C PHE A 448 -0.29 40.91 -2.28
N MET A 449 -1.54 40.59 -2.64
CA MET A 449 -2.68 41.51 -2.45
C MET A 449 -2.92 41.81 -0.96
N LEU A 450 -2.85 40.79 -0.11
CA LEU A 450 -3.01 40.97 1.33
C LEU A 450 -1.79 41.67 1.96
N LEU A 451 -0.57 41.42 1.45
CA LEU A 451 0.66 42.07 1.88
C LEU A 451 0.55 43.60 1.79
N ASP A 452 0.10 44.11 0.63
CA ASP A 452 -0.09 45.55 0.40
C ASP A 452 -1.13 46.15 1.36
N GLN A 453 -2.22 45.43 1.60
CA GLN A 453 -3.25 45.84 2.54
C GLN A 453 -2.72 45.92 3.98
N LEU A 454 -1.95 44.92 4.44
CA LEU A 454 -1.41 44.90 5.80
C LEU A 454 -0.33 45.96 6.00
N ASN A 455 0.55 46.18 5.02
CA ASN A 455 1.54 47.25 5.09
C ASN A 455 0.96 48.66 5.10
N SER A 456 -0.33 48.84 4.74
CA SER A 456 -1.03 50.09 4.88
C SER A 456 -1.60 50.34 6.30
N GLN A 457 -1.50 49.34 7.19
CA GLN A 457 -2.03 49.35 8.55
C GLN A 457 -0.91 49.66 9.57
N LYS A 458 -1.35 49.86 10.81
CA LYS A 458 -0.45 50.07 11.97
C LYS A 458 -0.73 49.03 13.02
N ASP A 459 0.31 48.67 13.77
CA ASP A 459 0.23 47.81 14.91
C ASP A 459 -0.53 48.51 16.09
N PRO A 460 -0.88 47.77 17.15
CA PRO A 460 -1.57 48.35 18.30
C PRO A 460 -0.81 49.48 19.02
N THR A 461 0.48 49.64 18.76
CA THR A 461 1.31 50.74 19.31
C THR A 461 1.38 51.95 18.40
N GLY A 462 0.78 51.87 17.21
CA GLY A 462 0.75 52.95 16.21
C GLY A 462 1.91 52.92 15.23
N ARG A 463 2.80 51.91 15.25
CA ARG A 463 3.89 51.73 14.28
C ARG A 463 3.35 51.09 12.99
N PRO A 464 3.81 51.52 11.81
CA PRO A 464 3.41 50.88 10.56
C PRO A 464 3.99 49.44 10.53
N TYR A 465 3.20 48.51 10.02
CA TYR A 465 3.74 47.18 9.66
C TYR A 465 4.71 47.29 8.51
N HIS A 466 5.75 46.45 8.57
CA HIS A 466 6.74 46.35 7.49
C HIS A 466 6.93 44.85 7.17
N PHE A 467 6.00 44.29 6.38
CA PHE A 467 6.03 42.89 5.97
C PHE A 467 6.63 42.74 4.60
N ARG A 468 7.42 41.71 4.39
CA ARG A 468 8.05 41.34 3.13
C ARG A 468 7.80 39.86 2.83
N VAL A 469 7.68 39.54 1.56
CA VAL A 469 7.59 38.18 1.05
C VAL A 469 8.82 37.88 0.24
N THR A 470 9.41 36.69 0.41
CA THR A 470 10.62 36.28 -0.29
C THR A 470 10.63 34.75 -0.50
N THR A 471 11.48 34.28 -1.37
CA THR A 471 11.65 32.84 -1.62
C THR A 471 12.96 32.32 -1.04
N TRP A 472 13.01 30.99 -0.78
CA TRP A 472 14.26 30.35 -0.36
C TRP A 472 15.40 30.61 -1.34
N THR A 473 15.09 30.62 -2.64
CA THR A 473 16.09 30.88 -3.70
C THR A 473 16.62 32.32 -3.66
N GLU A 474 15.72 33.31 -3.48
CA GLU A 474 16.11 34.72 -3.35
C GLU A 474 16.99 34.96 -2.13
N GLU A 475 16.69 34.28 -1.01
CA GLU A 475 17.54 34.30 0.18
C GLU A 475 18.78 33.40 0.03
N GLY A 476 18.99 32.74 -1.12
CA GLY A 476 20.16 31.87 -1.37
C GLY A 476 20.23 30.68 -0.42
N VAL A 477 19.08 30.20 0.02
CA VAL A 477 18.96 29.03 0.89
C VAL A 477 18.61 27.81 0.04
N SER A 478 19.46 26.79 0.10
CA SER A 478 19.23 25.48 -0.48
C SER A 478 19.63 24.41 0.54
N LEU A 479 18.93 23.27 0.54
CA LEU A 479 19.36 22.14 1.34
C LEU A 479 20.70 21.60 0.80
N PRO A 480 21.66 21.25 1.66
CA PRO A 480 22.86 20.54 1.26
C PRO A 480 22.49 19.27 0.48
N ALA A 481 23.28 18.91 -0.54
CA ALA A 481 23.04 17.75 -1.40
C ALA A 481 22.92 16.41 -0.61
N THR A 482 23.50 16.34 0.58
CA THR A 482 23.39 15.18 1.51
C THR A 482 22.06 15.12 2.27
N CYS A 483 21.21 16.13 2.14
CA CYS A 483 19.93 16.29 2.85
C CYS A 483 18.71 16.37 1.92
N ALA A 484 18.92 16.32 0.59
CA ALA A 484 17.84 16.33 -0.41
C ALA A 484 17.27 14.92 -0.68
#